data_1c67dc641ce6b03e52a53fafae65ec9d
#
_entry.id   1c67dc641ce6b03e52a53fafae65ec9d
#
_cell.length_a   1.000
_cell.length_b   1.000
_cell.length_c   1.000
_cell.angle_alpha   90.00
_cell.angle_beta   90.00
_cell.angle_gamma   90.00
#
_symmetry.space_group_name_H-M   'P 1'
#
loop_
_entity.id
_entity.type
_entity.pdbx_description
1 polymer ?
#
loop_
_entity_poly.entity_id
_entity_poly.type
_entity_poly.pdbx_seq_one_letter_code
_entity_poly.pdbx_strand_id
1 'polypeptide(L)'
;MTEPACSSGKMVAALRQAGFDAVASDITQGVDFLGQAPETGVGAIITNPPYALAREFIERALHFDDIRIVAMLLRTDFDHAASRGHLFADCAMFAKKVVLTKRIRWFEDSNGSPSFNHCWMIWDRQHRGPPTLTYASSGARVRRLI
;
A
#
# COMPACT_ATOMS: atom_id res chain seq x y z
N MET A 1 8.44 -8.08 -5.65
CA MET A 1 7.70 -7.32 -4.63
C MET A 1 6.90 -8.25 -3.75
N THR A 2 6.51 -7.83 -2.55
CA THR A 2 5.70 -8.65 -1.65
C THR A 2 4.40 -7.93 -1.24
N GLU A 3 3.35 -8.73 -1.03
CA GLU A 3 2.10 -8.34 -0.40
C GLU A 3 1.94 -9.11 0.92
N PRO A 4 2.27 -8.49 2.08
CA PRO A 4 2.36 -9.18 3.37
C PRO A 4 1.02 -9.34 4.12
N ALA A 5 -0.10 -8.93 3.54
CA ALA A 5 -1.44 -9.11 4.08
C ALA A 5 -2.41 -9.54 2.96
N CYS A 6 -2.04 -10.59 2.24
CA CYS A 6 -2.66 -10.96 0.97
C CYS A 6 -4.10 -11.46 1.08
N SER A 7 -4.56 -11.86 2.26
CA SER A 7 -5.92 -12.36 2.50
C SER A 7 -6.36 -13.33 1.37
N SER A 8 -7.35 -12.96 0.57
CA SER A 8 -7.85 -13.76 -0.57
C SER A 8 -6.92 -13.79 -1.79
N GLY A 9 -5.80 -13.08 -1.79
CA GLY A 9 -4.83 -13.03 -2.89
C GLY A 9 -5.25 -12.20 -4.11
N LYS A 10 -6.37 -11.49 -4.06
CA LYS A 10 -6.87 -10.68 -5.19
C LYS A 10 -5.86 -9.63 -5.66
N MET A 11 -5.17 -8.97 -4.72
CA MET A 11 -4.16 -7.95 -5.05
C MET A 11 -2.92 -8.59 -5.71
N VAL A 12 -2.43 -9.70 -5.16
CA VAL A 12 -1.30 -10.43 -5.76
C VAL A 12 -1.62 -10.90 -7.17
N ALA A 13 -2.84 -11.43 -7.39
CA ALA A 13 -3.29 -11.83 -8.72
C ALA A 13 -3.29 -10.65 -9.70
N ALA A 14 -3.79 -9.48 -9.28
CA ALA A 14 -3.79 -8.27 -10.10
C ALA A 14 -2.37 -7.77 -10.41
N LEU A 15 -1.45 -7.81 -9.44
CA LEU A 15 -0.05 -7.44 -9.62
C LEU A 15 0.64 -8.37 -10.64
N ARG A 16 0.43 -9.69 -10.51
CA ARG A 16 0.99 -10.69 -11.44
C ARG A 16 0.42 -10.52 -12.85
N GLN A 17 -0.88 -10.26 -12.98
CA GLN A 17 -1.51 -9.97 -14.27
C GLN A 17 -0.96 -8.68 -14.91
N ALA A 18 -0.54 -7.71 -14.10
CA ALA A 18 0.14 -6.50 -14.58
C ALA A 18 1.62 -6.72 -14.93
N GLY A 19 2.15 -7.95 -14.79
CA GLY A 19 3.51 -8.33 -15.16
C GLY A 19 4.55 -8.15 -14.04
N PHE A 20 4.11 -8.01 -12.80
CA PHE A 20 5.02 -7.92 -11.66
C PHE A 20 5.25 -9.31 -11.03
N ASP A 21 6.51 -9.55 -10.64
CA ASP A 21 6.84 -10.69 -9.79
C ASP A 21 6.42 -10.37 -8.34
N ALA A 22 5.29 -10.91 -7.91
CA ALA A 22 4.67 -10.65 -6.63
C ALA A 22 4.59 -11.91 -5.78
N VAL A 23 5.12 -11.83 -4.56
CA VAL A 23 5.03 -12.87 -3.52
C VAL A 23 3.91 -12.50 -2.55
N ALA A 24 3.09 -13.47 -2.19
CA ALA A 24 2.03 -13.33 -1.21
C ALA A 24 2.45 -13.91 0.13
N SER A 25 2.12 -13.22 1.21
CA SER A 25 2.17 -13.76 2.56
C SER A 25 1.03 -13.22 3.42
N ASP A 26 0.68 -13.93 4.46
CA ASP A 26 -0.40 -13.55 5.37
C ASP A 26 -0.21 -14.22 6.73
N ILE A 27 -0.69 -13.58 7.78
CA ILE A 27 -0.63 -14.13 9.14
C ILE A 27 -1.42 -15.44 9.26
N THR A 28 -2.48 -15.62 8.48
CA THR A 28 -3.26 -16.87 8.42
C THR A 28 -2.46 -18.01 7.82
N GLN A 29 -1.36 -17.73 7.13
CA GLN A 29 -0.40 -18.69 6.59
C GLN A 29 0.83 -18.85 7.47
N GLY A 30 0.83 -18.28 8.68
CA GLY A 30 1.93 -18.34 9.64
C GLY A 30 3.05 -17.33 9.40
N VAL A 31 2.85 -16.36 8.51
CA VAL A 31 3.83 -15.30 8.22
C VAL A 31 3.36 -13.99 8.85
N ASP A 32 3.98 -13.60 9.96
CA ASP A 32 3.71 -12.32 10.61
C ASP A 32 4.67 -11.25 10.10
N PHE A 33 4.16 -10.36 9.27
CA PHE A 33 4.94 -9.25 8.71
C PHE A 33 5.55 -8.32 9.78
N LEU A 34 4.87 -8.14 10.91
CA LEU A 34 5.38 -7.27 11.97
C LEU A 34 6.51 -7.93 12.77
N GLY A 35 6.54 -9.27 12.83
CA GLY A 35 7.55 -10.04 13.54
C GLY A 35 8.70 -10.56 12.67
N GLN A 36 8.52 -10.64 11.36
CA GLN A 36 9.47 -11.25 10.43
C GLN A 36 9.98 -10.25 9.38
N ALA A 37 11.19 -10.44 8.90
CA ALA A 37 11.71 -9.69 7.76
C ALA A 37 11.10 -10.23 6.45
N PRO A 38 10.87 -9.37 5.45
CA PRO A 38 10.51 -9.84 4.11
C PRO A 38 11.65 -10.68 3.52
N GLU A 39 11.30 -11.50 2.53
CA GLU A 39 12.31 -12.28 1.79
C GLU A 39 13.36 -11.35 1.16
N THR A 40 14.59 -11.86 1.07
CA THR A 40 15.71 -11.14 0.44
C THR A 40 15.44 -10.88 -1.04
N GLY A 41 15.87 -9.72 -1.54
CA GLY A 41 15.68 -9.32 -2.95
C GLY A 41 14.31 -8.71 -3.26
N VAL A 42 13.47 -8.49 -2.26
CA VAL A 42 12.20 -7.77 -2.43
C VAL A 42 12.47 -6.26 -2.43
N GLY A 43 12.24 -5.60 -3.57
CA GLY A 43 12.43 -4.15 -3.69
C GLY A 43 11.18 -3.31 -3.40
N ALA A 44 10.01 -3.91 -3.21
CA ALA A 44 8.77 -3.19 -2.94
C ALA A 44 7.81 -3.98 -2.05
N ILE A 45 7.09 -3.24 -1.19
CA ILE A 45 5.95 -3.73 -0.40
C ILE A 45 4.71 -3.01 -0.89
N ILE A 46 3.70 -3.77 -1.31
CA ILE A 46 2.41 -3.25 -1.78
C ILE A 46 1.31 -4.03 -1.08
N THR A 47 0.51 -3.36 -0.24
CA THR A 47 -0.49 -4.07 0.55
C THR A 47 -1.69 -3.19 0.94
N ASN A 48 -2.77 -3.88 1.32
CA ASN A 48 -3.90 -3.33 2.06
C ASN A 48 -3.79 -3.83 3.51
N PRO A 49 -3.11 -3.09 4.40
CA PRO A 49 -2.89 -3.56 5.76
C PRO A 49 -4.19 -3.58 6.57
N PRO A 50 -4.27 -4.40 7.63
CA PRO A 50 -5.36 -4.27 8.60
C PRO A 50 -5.40 -2.84 9.16
N TYR A 51 -6.56 -2.18 9.15
CA TYR A 51 -6.67 -0.76 9.51
C TYR A 51 -6.14 -0.43 10.92
N ALA A 52 -6.38 -1.33 11.87
CA ALA A 52 -5.90 -1.17 13.25
C ALA A 52 -4.37 -1.20 13.37
N LEU A 53 -3.67 -1.83 12.42
CA LEU A 53 -2.22 -2.04 12.40
C LEU A 53 -1.54 -1.27 11.26
N ALA A 54 -2.27 -0.39 10.58
CA ALA A 54 -1.75 0.27 9.36
C ALA A 54 -0.50 1.11 9.64
N ARG A 55 -0.44 1.80 10.79
CA ARG A 55 0.73 2.56 11.19
C ARG A 55 1.95 1.65 11.38
N GLU A 56 1.78 0.57 12.12
CA GLU A 56 2.84 -0.40 12.41
C GLU A 56 3.34 -1.06 11.12
N PHE A 57 2.44 -1.35 10.18
CA PHE A 57 2.82 -1.87 8.86
C PHE A 57 3.68 -0.89 8.07
N ILE A 58 3.33 0.41 8.07
CA ILE A 58 4.11 1.45 7.39
C ILE A 58 5.49 1.58 8.05
N GLU A 59 5.52 1.76 9.38
CA GLU A 59 6.76 1.90 10.14
C GLU A 59 7.68 0.70 9.91
N ARG A 60 7.13 -0.51 9.95
CA ARG A 60 7.87 -1.74 9.68
C ARG A 60 8.41 -1.79 8.25
N ALA A 61 7.59 -1.49 7.25
CA ALA A 61 8.00 -1.48 5.85
C ALA A 61 9.11 -0.46 5.57
N LEU A 62 9.01 0.73 6.17
CA LEU A 62 10.02 1.78 6.04
C LEU A 62 11.33 1.49 6.80
N HIS A 63 11.32 0.54 7.72
CA HIS A 63 12.51 0.12 8.46
C HIS A 63 13.49 -0.69 7.60
N PHE A 64 13.03 -1.37 6.56
CA PHE A 64 13.88 -2.22 5.71
C PHE A 64 14.57 -1.41 4.62
N ASP A 65 15.89 -1.28 4.69
CA ASP A 65 16.68 -0.46 3.76
C ASP A 65 16.65 -0.98 2.31
N ASP A 66 16.50 -2.29 2.12
CA ASP A 66 16.39 -2.92 0.79
C ASP A 66 15.04 -2.64 0.10
N ILE A 67 14.04 -2.21 0.85
CA ILE A 67 12.73 -1.86 0.29
C ILE A 67 12.78 -0.42 -0.22
N ARG A 68 12.75 -0.26 -1.54
CA ARG A 68 12.70 1.05 -2.18
C ARG A 68 11.31 1.67 -2.14
N ILE A 69 10.27 0.88 -2.49
CA ILE A 69 8.90 1.37 -2.64
C ILE A 69 8.01 0.72 -1.57
N VAL A 70 7.27 1.55 -0.86
CA VAL A 70 6.19 1.12 0.03
C VAL A 70 4.90 1.75 -0.45
N ALA A 71 3.89 0.94 -0.78
CA ALA A 71 2.57 1.41 -1.20
C ALA A 71 1.49 0.77 -0.32
N MET A 72 0.75 1.59 0.39
CA MET A 72 -0.32 1.16 1.29
C MET A 72 -1.67 1.67 0.80
N LEU A 73 -2.64 0.76 0.68
CA LEU A 73 -4.03 1.12 0.41
C LEU A 73 -4.71 1.47 1.72
N LEU A 74 -5.06 2.74 1.90
CA LEU A 74 -5.53 3.29 3.16
C LEU A 74 -6.79 4.13 2.95
N ARG A 75 -7.47 4.46 4.06
CA ARG A 75 -8.52 5.48 4.04
C ARG A 75 -7.91 6.84 3.66
N THR A 76 -8.68 7.65 2.95
CA THR A 76 -8.20 8.96 2.45
C THR A 76 -7.85 9.95 3.55
N ASP A 77 -8.37 9.76 4.76
CA ASP A 77 -8.14 10.59 5.94
C ASP A 77 -7.01 10.07 6.87
N PHE A 78 -6.31 9.02 6.46
CA PHE A 78 -5.28 8.39 7.30
C PHE A 78 -4.10 9.34 7.64
N ASP A 79 -3.77 10.25 6.75
CA ASP A 79 -2.69 11.23 6.91
C ASP A 79 -3.06 12.46 7.77
N HIS A 80 -4.30 12.57 8.24
CA HIS A 80 -4.76 13.74 8.98
C HIS A 80 -4.39 13.75 10.47
N ALA A 81 -3.96 12.63 11.04
CA ALA A 81 -3.64 12.58 12.45
C ALA A 81 -2.23 13.13 12.76
N ALA A 82 -2.14 14.07 13.68
CA ALA A 82 -0.86 14.65 14.14
C ALA A 82 0.13 13.58 14.65
N SER A 83 -0.35 12.52 15.28
CA SER A 83 0.46 11.39 15.75
C SER A 83 1.14 10.59 14.63
N ARG A 84 0.80 10.84 13.38
CA ARG A 84 1.38 10.21 12.18
C ARG A 84 2.21 11.17 11.33
N GLY A 85 2.48 12.39 11.81
CA GLY A 85 3.28 13.41 11.10
C GLY A 85 4.62 12.88 10.61
N HIS A 86 5.29 12.03 11.40
CA HIS A 86 6.58 11.41 11.06
C HIS A 86 6.52 10.47 9.85
N LEU A 87 5.33 10.04 9.42
CA LEU A 87 5.14 9.21 8.23
C LEU A 87 4.84 10.05 6.98
N PHE A 88 4.43 11.30 7.14
CA PHE A 88 3.93 12.17 6.07
C PHE A 88 4.68 13.50 6.01
N ALA A 89 4.27 14.48 6.80
CA ALA A 89 4.82 15.84 6.75
C ALA A 89 6.33 15.89 7.03
N ASP A 90 6.80 15.07 7.95
CA ASP A 90 8.21 15.01 8.38
C ASP A 90 8.96 13.84 7.74
N CYS A 91 8.39 13.20 6.69
CA CYS A 91 8.98 12.05 6.01
C CYS A 91 9.37 12.39 4.58
N ALA A 92 10.67 12.57 4.33
CA ALA A 92 11.18 12.87 2.99
C ALA A 92 10.91 11.76 1.95
N MET A 93 10.65 10.52 2.40
CA MET A 93 10.31 9.40 1.52
C MET A 93 8.84 9.42 1.08
N PHE A 94 7.95 10.17 1.76
CA PHE A 94 6.55 10.23 1.35
C PHE A 94 6.43 10.94 -0.01
N ALA A 95 6.11 10.18 -1.03
CA ALA A 95 6.24 10.61 -2.42
C ALA A 95 4.92 10.96 -3.08
N LYS A 96 3.86 10.20 -2.76
CA LYS A 96 2.61 10.34 -3.52
C LYS A 96 1.38 9.85 -2.77
N LYS A 97 0.26 10.57 -2.97
CA LYS A 97 -1.08 10.14 -2.63
C LYS A 97 -1.91 10.00 -3.91
N VAL A 98 -2.44 8.79 -4.18
CA VAL A 98 -3.29 8.53 -5.34
C VAL A 98 -4.71 8.28 -4.86
N VAL A 99 -5.59 9.24 -5.04
CA VAL A 99 -6.99 9.14 -4.63
C VAL A 99 -7.76 8.24 -5.60
N LEU A 100 -8.44 7.23 -5.06
CA LEU A 100 -9.32 6.37 -5.84
C LEU A 100 -10.69 7.05 -5.97
N THR A 101 -11.02 7.50 -7.16
CA THR A 101 -12.32 8.17 -7.44
C THR A 101 -13.48 7.19 -7.47
N LYS A 102 -13.19 5.90 -7.62
CA LYS A 102 -14.16 4.81 -7.51
C LYS A 102 -13.97 4.07 -6.20
N ARG A 103 -15.05 3.93 -5.42
CA ARG A 103 -15.02 3.19 -4.17
C ARG A 103 -14.79 1.71 -4.41
N ILE A 104 -13.96 1.08 -3.57
CA ILE A 104 -13.68 -0.36 -3.62
C ILE A 104 -14.86 -1.11 -2.99
N ARG A 105 -15.36 -2.10 -3.71
CA ARG A 105 -16.28 -3.11 -3.16
C ARG A 105 -15.46 -4.30 -2.71
N TRP A 106 -15.39 -4.50 -1.40
CA TRP A 106 -14.60 -5.60 -0.81
C TRP A 106 -15.28 -6.97 -0.96
N PHE A 107 -16.62 -6.97 -0.95
CA PHE A 107 -17.43 -8.18 -1.08
C PHE A 107 -18.39 -8.01 -2.24
N GLU A 108 -18.37 -8.95 -3.19
CA GLU A 108 -19.21 -8.92 -4.38
C GLU A 108 -20.71 -9.09 -4.03
N ASP A 109 -20.99 -9.82 -2.94
CA ASP A 109 -22.35 -10.13 -2.47
C ASP A 109 -22.93 -9.10 -1.49
N SER A 110 -22.20 -8.03 -1.14
CA SER A 110 -22.72 -7.03 -0.23
C SER A 110 -23.62 -6.04 -0.97
N ASN A 111 -24.92 -6.05 -0.64
CA ASN A 111 -25.89 -5.04 -1.09
C ASN A 111 -25.68 -3.66 -0.47
N GLY A 112 -24.63 -3.50 0.36
CA GLY A 112 -24.28 -2.24 1.03
C GLY A 112 -23.42 -1.33 0.16
N SER A 113 -23.63 -0.01 0.26
CA SER A 113 -22.72 0.97 -0.31
C SER A 113 -21.34 0.86 0.34
N PRO A 114 -20.23 0.99 -0.43
CA PRO A 114 -18.89 1.03 0.14
C PRO A 114 -18.80 2.15 1.21
N SER A 115 -18.40 1.81 2.43
CA SER A 115 -18.48 2.71 3.58
C SER A 115 -17.35 3.74 3.65
N PHE A 116 -16.21 3.50 2.97
CA PHE A 116 -15.03 4.36 3.07
C PHE A 116 -14.43 4.69 1.71
N ASN A 117 -13.83 5.88 1.64
CA ASN A 117 -13.00 6.30 0.52
C ASN A 117 -11.56 5.85 0.76
N HIS A 118 -10.90 5.40 -0.30
CA HIS A 118 -9.53 4.89 -0.24
C HIS A 118 -8.60 5.66 -1.17
N CYS A 119 -7.33 5.61 -0.82
CA CYS A 119 -6.24 6.10 -1.64
C CYS A 119 -5.02 5.19 -1.49
N TRP A 120 -4.14 5.21 -2.45
CA TRP A 120 -2.79 4.71 -2.28
C TRP A 120 -1.92 5.80 -1.67
N MET A 121 -1.21 5.47 -0.61
CA MET A 121 -0.15 6.28 -0.04
C MET A 121 1.17 5.59 -0.32
N ILE A 122 2.11 6.32 -0.95
CA ILE A 122 3.32 5.74 -1.52
C ILE A 122 4.54 6.47 -0.98
N TRP A 123 5.46 5.69 -0.45
CA TRP A 123 6.80 6.12 -0.04
C TRP A 123 7.82 5.55 -1.01
N ASP A 124 8.78 6.38 -1.43
CA ASP A 124 9.90 6.00 -2.29
C ASP A 124 11.20 6.56 -1.69
N ARG A 125 12.16 5.70 -1.38
CA ARG A 125 13.47 6.10 -0.85
C ARG A 125 14.26 7.01 -1.79
N GLN A 126 13.95 6.96 -3.08
CA GLN A 126 14.59 7.81 -4.09
C GLN A 126 13.83 9.11 -4.36
N HIS A 127 12.69 9.32 -3.67
CA HIS A 127 11.92 10.56 -3.82
C HIS A 127 12.73 11.78 -3.43
N ARG A 128 12.53 12.86 -4.18
CA ARG A 128 13.11 14.17 -3.91
C ARG A 128 12.04 15.25 -4.15
N GLY A 129 11.90 16.15 -3.21
CA GLY A 129 10.93 17.25 -3.28
C GLY A 129 9.62 16.95 -2.55
N PRO A 130 8.59 17.79 -2.75
CA PRO A 130 7.31 17.64 -2.08
C PRO A 130 6.51 16.44 -2.63
N PRO A 131 5.65 15.80 -1.81
CA PRO A 131 4.77 14.74 -2.28
C PRO A 131 3.76 15.26 -3.29
N THR A 132 3.35 14.39 -4.20
CA THR A 132 2.35 14.71 -5.23
C THR A 132 0.99 14.10 -4.93
N LEU A 133 -0.07 14.81 -5.28
CA LEU A 133 -1.45 14.32 -5.25
C LEU A 133 -1.91 14.01 -6.68
N THR A 134 -2.45 12.82 -6.88
CA THR A 134 -3.05 12.41 -8.16
C THR A 134 -4.37 11.70 -7.94
N TYR A 135 -5.18 11.58 -9.01
CA TYR A 135 -6.46 10.89 -8.98
C TYR A 135 -6.43 9.72 -9.98
N ALA A 136 -6.80 8.53 -9.53
CA ALA A 136 -7.00 7.40 -10.42
C ALA A 136 -8.37 7.55 -11.11
N SER A 137 -8.37 7.67 -12.44
CA SER A 137 -9.61 7.66 -13.22
C SER A 137 -10.01 6.24 -13.60
N SER A 138 -11.31 5.99 -13.75
CA SER A 138 -11.90 4.70 -14.15
C SER A 138 -11.61 4.31 -15.60
N GLY A 139 -10.40 4.45 -16.07
CA GLY A 139 -9.97 4.16 -17.44
C GLY A 139 -8.47 4.27 -17.62
N ALA A 140 -7.75 4.60 -16.55
CA ALA A 140 -6.30 4.63 -16.61
C ALA A 140 -5.79 3.19 -16.73
N ARG A 141 -5.47 2.77 -17.96
CA ARG A 141 -4.50 1.68 -18.15
C ARG A 141 -3.28 2.04 -17.31
N VAL A 142 -2.81 1.10 -16.50
CA VAL A 142 -1.51 1.21 -15.82
C VAL A 142 -0.46 1.42 -16.90
N ARG A 143 -0.21 2.69 -17.25
CA ARG A 143 0.96 3.04 -18.05
C ARG A 143 2.13 2.86 -17.09
N ARG A 144 3.08 2.05 -17.50
CA ARG A 144 4.33 1.78 -16.81
C ARG A 144 4.85 3.06 -16.14
N LEU A 145 4.82 3.06 -14.82
CA LEU A 145 5.60 3.98 -13.99
C LEU A 145 6.99 3.34 -13.86
N ILE A 146 7.79 3.56 -14.87
CA ILE A 146 9.24 3.34 -14.82
C ILE A 146 9.88 4.71 -14.92
#